data_a38631707a8a6fee91c8061845f279f8
#
_entry.id   a38631707a8a6fee91c8061845f279f8
#
_cell.length_a   1.000
_cell.length_b   1.000
_cell.length_c   1.000
_cell.angle_alpha   90.00
_cell.angle_beta   90.00
_cell.angle_gamma   90.00
#
_symmetry.space_group_name_H-M   'P 1'
#
loop_
_entity.id
_entity.type
_entity.pdbx_description
1 polymer ?
#
loop_
_entity_poly.entity_id
_entity_poly.type
_entity_poly.pdbx_seq_one_letter_code
_entity_poly.pdbx_strand_id
1 'polypeptide(L)'
;RVRSSAASDVYKRQYVMSLANFCRWLATQAENLGVEIFPGFTASEVIYENDTVKGILTGEMGLTKEGEKKPSYQPPMELRAKYTIFAEGCRGHLGKKLISKYALDANSDPQHYGIGFKEVWDVPKEVHSEGTVMHSFGWPSKSNAGSYCYHGENNQVYLGIVVPLDYSNPHISPFDEFQQWKHHKDIKKLLENGTRVAYGARALTKGGYHSRPKMTFPGGILVGCDAGLMVFTKIKGTHTAMKSGMLAAESAFEAISKNRIGEDLIDFEEKLKSSWIETDLYKSRNMTALLHKYGTLIGGLIMGIEQFLFRGKLPFTWRHKTPDYACMKKAAECEKIDYPKPDGVISFDKLSSVFLSNTNHEEDQPCHLTLKDSSIPISVNLPEYDEPAQRYCPAGVYEVVEKDGESKFQINAQNCVHCKTCDIKDPSQNIVWVTPEGMGGPNYPNM
;
A
#
# COMPACT_ATOMS: atom_id res chain seq x y z
N ARG A 1 7.67 28.73 -12.33
CA ARG A 1 8.61 28.08 -11.38
C ARG A 1 8.55 28.82 -10.04
N VAL A 2 7.77 28.32 -9.10
CA VAL A 2 7.88 28.74 -7.70
C VAL A 2 8.97 27.86 -7.08
N ARG A 3 10.19 28.38 -7.00
CA ARG A 3 11.24 27.77 -6.19
C ARG A 3 11.04 28.23 -4.74
N SER A 4 10.45 27.37 -3.91
CA SER A 4 10.54 27.56 -2.46
C SER A 4 11.93 27.09 -2.02
N SER A 5 12.64 27.90 -1.27
CA SER A 5 13.98 27.55 -0.72
C SER A 5 13.95 26.30 0.17
N ALA A 6 12.85 26.07 0.88
CA ALA A 6 12.63 24.85 1.68
C ALA A 6 12.47 23.58 0.81
N ALA A 7 11.80 23.68 -0.36
CA ALA A 7 11.71 22.56 -1.30
C ALA A 7 13.09 22.23 -1.90
N SER A 8 13.97 23.23 -2.11
CA SER A 8 15.28 22.97 -2.69
C SER A 8 16.19 22.10 -1.82
N ASP A 9 16.12 22.21 -0.50
CA ASP A 9 16.96 21.41 0.40
C ASP A 9 16.45 19.96 0.58
N VAL A 10 15.13 19.75 0.51
CA VAL A 10 14.53 18.41 0.53
C VAL A 10 14.88 17.64 -0.73
N TYR A 11 14.94 18.29 -1.90
CA TYR A 11 15.17 17.63 -3.19
C TYR A 11 16.64 17.59 -3.66
N LYS A 12 17.54 18.32 -3.05
CA LYS A 12 18.97 18.33 -3.43
C LYS A 12 19.71 16.99 -3.27
N ARG A 13 19.10 16.02 -2.58
CA ARG A 13 19.67 14.69 -2.33
C ARG A 13 18.71 13.56 -2.70
N GLN A 14 17.75 13.80 -3.59
CA GLN A 14 16.81 12.79 -4.08
C GLN A 14 17.10 12.44 -5.53
N TYR A 15 16.94 11.16 -5.82
CA TYR A 15 17.04 10.61 -7.18
C TYR A 15 15.64 10.22 -7.65
N VAL A 16 15.32 10.51 -8.91
CA VAL A 16 14.14 9.99 -9.59
C VAL A 16 14.55 8.72 -10.31
N MET A 17 14.04 7.59 -9.86
CA MET A 17 14.38 6.28 -10.42
C MET A 17 13.22 5.30 -10.26
N SER A 18 13.21 4.23 -11.05
CA SER A 18 12.34 3.10 -10.85
C SER A 18 12.71 2.34 -9.58
N LEU A 19 11.75 2.17 -8.65
CA LEU A 19 11.96 1.36 -7.45
C LEU A 19 12.17 -0.12 -7.80
N ALA A 20 11.51 -0.63 -8.84
CA ALA A 20 11.71 -1.99 -9.31
C ALA A 20 13.15 -2.23 -9.80
N ASN A 21 13.72 -1.28 -10.57
CA ASN A 21 15.12 -1.35 -11.00
C ASN A 21 16.08 -1.30 -9.80
N PHE A 22 15.80 -0.43 -8.85
CA PHE A 22 16.59 -0.33 -7.62
C PHE A 22 16.55 -1.61 -6.79
N CYS A 23 15.37 -2.22 -6.62
CA CYS A 23 15.25 -3.49 -5.91
C CYS A 23 15.98 -4.64 -6.62
N ARG A 24 15.91 -4.73 -7.96
CA ARG A 24 16.68 -5.73 -8.72
C ARG A 24 18.19 -5.55 -8.54
N TRP A 25 18.66 -4.31 -8.60
CA TRP A 25 20.08 -4.01 -8.34
C TRP A 25 20.49 -4.39 -6.90
N LEU A 26 19.67 -4.06 -5.89
CA LEU A 26 19.93 -4.44 -4.49
C LEU A 26 19.93 -5.95 -4.30
N ALA A 27 19.03 -6.68 -4.97
CA ALA A 27 19.00 -8.14 -4.93
C ALA A 27 20.34 -8.72 -5.38
N THR A 28 20.87 -8.27 -6.51
CA THR A 28 22.21 -8.69 -6.99
C THR A 28 23.31 -8.37 -5.98
N GLN A 29 23.27 -7.20 -5.31
CA GLN A 29 24.24 -6.89 -4.27
C GLN A 29 24.13 -7.82 -3.05
N ALA A 30 22.90 -8.15 -2.65
CA ALA A 30 22.64 -9.06 -1.53
C ALA A 30 23.13 -10.49 -1.86
N GLU A 31 22.85 -11.00 -3.04
CA GLU A 31 23.32 -12.31 -3.51
C GLU A 31 24.85 -12.39 -3.52
N ASN A 32 25.52 -11.33 -4.00
CA ASN A 32 27.00 -11.24 -3.98
C ASN A 32 27.58 -11.26 -2.56
N LEU A 33 26.79 -10.95 -1.55
CA LEU A 33 27.16 -11.04 -0.13
C LEU A 33 26.73 -12.36 0.52
N GLY A 34 26.19 -13.31 -0.24
CA GLY A 34 25.79 -14.64 0.23
C GLY A 34 24.38 -14.70 0.79
N VAL A 35 23.52 -13.69 0.50
CA VAL A 35 22.09 -13.75 0.83
C VAL A 35 21.37 -14.60 -0.23
N GLU A 36 20.63 -15.60 0.21
CA GLU A 36 19.78 -16.39 -0.66
C GLU A 36 18.43 -15.71 -0.86
N ILE A 37 17.98 -15.55 -2.12
CA ILE A 37 16.71 -14.91 -2.48
C ILE A 37 15.84 -15.97 -3.17
N PHE A 38 14.64 -16.17 -2.65
CA PHE A 38 13.68 -17.17 -3.14
C PHE A 38 12.44 -16.49 -3.75
N PRO A 39 12.50 -16.01 -4.98
CA PRO A 39 11.33 -15.44 -5.65
C PRO A 39 10.29 -16.54 -5.92
N GLY A 40 9.00 -16.18 -5.85
CA GLY A 40 7.90 -17.09 -6.12
C GLY A 40 7.47 -17.97 -4.95
N PHE A 41 8.13 -17.88 -3.80
CA PHE A 41 7.67 -18.54 -2.57
C PHE A 41 6.88 -17.56 -1.71
N THR A 42 5.67 -17.90 -1.35
CA THR A 42 4.84 -17.12 -0.43
C THR A 42 5.12 -17.54 1.01
N ALA A 43 5.23 -16.58 1.92
CA ALA A 43 5.20 -16.83 3.35
C ALA A 43 3.73 -16.86 3.81
N SER A 44 3.19 -18.02 4.14
CA SER A 44 1.77 -18.22 4.46
C SER A 44 1.48 -18.20 5.95
N GLU A 45 2.40 -18.75 6.76
CA GLU A 45 2.25 -18.86 8.20
C GLU A 45 3.55 -18.56 8.95
N VAL A 46 3.41 -18.24 10.24
CA VAL A 46 4.54 -18.04 11.14
C VAL A 46 4.71 -19.29 12.00
N ILE A 47 5.94 -19.77 12.13
CA ILE A 47 6.29 -20.89 13.01
C ILE A 47 6.57 -20.36 14.41
N TYR A 48 5.92 -20.92 15.41
CA TYR A 48 6.07 -20.56 16.81
C TYR A 48 6.56 -21.75 17.65
N GLU A 49 7.43 -21.47 18.62
CA GLU A 49 7.75 -22.38 19.73
C GLU A 49 7.69 -21.57 21.04
N ASN A 50 6.83 -21.98 21.96
CA ASN A 50 6.62 -21.30 23.25
C ASN A 50 6.40 -19.78 23.08
N ASP A 51 5.49 -19.38 22.18
CA ASP A 51 5.19 -18.00 21.80
C ASP A 51 6.37 -17.18 21.20
N THR A 52 7.47 -17.84 20.88
CA THR A 52 8.60 -17.23 20.17
C THR A 52 8.54 -17.58 18.69
N VAL A 53 8.70 -16.58 17.82
CA VAL A 53 8.82 -16.78 16.37
C VAL A 53 10.11 -17.51 16.06
N LYS A 54 10.02 -18.60 15.27
CA LYS A 54 11.15 -19.45 14.84
C LYS A 54 11.35 -19.51 13.34
N GLY A 55 10.53 -18.80 12.58
CA GLY A 55 10.59 -18.80 11.14
C GLY A 55 9.21 -18.66 10.50
N ILE A 56 9.13 -19.08 9.25
CA ILE A 56 7.89 -19.06 8.45
C ILE A 56 7.66 -20.42 7.76
N LEU A 57 6.41 -20.70 7.47
CA LEU A 57 5.99 -21.76 6.58
C LEU A 57 5.66 -21.16 5.21
N THR A 58 6.14 -21.77 4.15
CA THR A 58 5.74 -21.37 2.79
C THR A 58 4.32 -21.81 2.48
N GLY A 59 3.69 -21.20 1.47
CA GLY A 59 2.39 -21.67 0.98
C GLY A 59 2.50 -22.99 0.23
N GLU A 60 1.42 -23.76 0.26
CA GLU A 60 1.25 -24.91 -0.64
C GLU A 60 1.13 -24.44 -2.08
N MET A 61 1.57 -25.26 -3.02
CA MET A 61 1.43 -25.02 -4.46
C MET A 61 0.79 -26.25 -5.12
N GLY A 62 0.04 -26.03 -6.21
CA GLY A 62 -0.61 -27.12 -6.94
C GLY A 62 -1.86 -27.67 -6.25
N LEU A 63 -2.68 -26.78 -5.68
CA LEU A 63 -4.03 -27.11 -5.22
C LEU A 63 -5.09 -26.71 -6.27
N THR A 64 -6.20 -27.48 -6.35
CA THR A 64 -7.40 -27.09 -7.10
C THR A 64 -8.17 -25.98 -6.39
N LYS A 65 -9.20 -25.43 -7.03
CA LYS A 65 -10.11 -24.46 -6.39
C LYS A 65 -10.76 -25.01 -5.11
N GLU A 66 -11.00 -26.30 -5.07
CA GLU A 66 -11.61 -27.04 -3.96
C GLU A 66 -10.60 -27.44 -2.89
N GLY A 67 -9.29 -27.17 -3.11
CA GLY A 67 -8.20 -27.52 -2.19
C GLY A 67 -7.68 -28.95 -2.34
N GLU A 68 -8.00 -29.63 -3.44
CA GLU A 68 -7.48 -30.96 -3.74
C GLU A 68 -6.07 -30.89 -4.35
N LYS A 69 -5.25 -31.88 -4.11
CA LYS A 69 -3.86 -31.93 -4.60
C LYS A 69 -3.81 -32.32 -6.08
N LYS A 70 -3.21 -31.44 -6.90
CA LYS A 70 -2.88 -31.71 -8.29
C LYS A 70 -1.63 -32.62 -8.39
N PRO A 71 -1.35 -33.20 -9.58
CA PRO A 71 -0.08 -33.92 -9.81
C PRO A 71 1.17 -33.06 -9.59
N SER A 72 1.05 -31.74 -9.72
CA SER A 72 2.11 -30.75 -9.48
C SER A 72 2.21 -30.23 -8.05
N TYR A 73 1.47 -30.85 -7.12
CA TYR A 73 1.44 -30.41 -5.72
C TYR A 73 2.84 -30.38 -5.08
N GLN A 74 3.12 -29.27 -4.42
CA GLN A 74 4.31 -29.06 -3.61
C GLN A 74 3.89 -28.74 -2.17
N PRO A 75 4.34 -29.51 -1.18
CA PRO A 75 4.03 -29.25 0.22
C PRO A 75 4.70 -27.98 0.71
N PRO A 76 4.16 -27.37 1.77
CA PRO A 76 4.81 -26.23 2.41
C PRO A 76 6.16 -26.63 2.99
N MET A 77 7.09 -25.68 3.03
CA MET A 77 8.42 -25.85 3.62
C MET A 77 8.59 -24.94 4.83
N GLU A 78 9.23 -25.47 5.87
CA GLU A 78 9.62 -24.67 7.02
C GLU A 78 10.96 -23.97 6.76
N LEU A 79 10.97 -22.65 6.86
CA LEU A 79 12.19 -21.84 6.87
C LEU A 79 12.42 -21.34 8.30
N ARG A 80 13.36 -21.98 9.00
CA ARG A 80 13.68 -21.69 10.40
C ARG A 80 14.82 -20.70 10.52
N ALA A 81 14.71 -19.76 11.46
CA ALA A 81 15.70 -18.71 11.68
C ALA A 81 15.87 -18.41 13.17
N LYS A 82 17.03 -17.84 13.52
CA LYS A 82 17.28 -17.30 14.87
C LYS A 82 16.45 -16.06 15.15
N TYR A 83 16.23 -15.23 14.13
CA TYR A 83 15.32 -14.08 14.10
C TYR A 83 14.67 -13.98 12.73
N THR A 84 13.42 -13.52 12.69
CA THR A 84 12.67 -13.29 11.45
C THR A 84 12.30 -11.81 11.34
N ILE A 85 12.67 -11.18 10.24
CA ILE A 85 12.35 -9.77 9.94
C ILE A 85 11.20 -9.75 8.94
N PHE A 86 10.06 -9.16 9.33
CA PHE A 86 8.87 -9.05 8.50
C PHE A 86 8.87 -7.68 7.80
N ALA A 87 8.93 -7.72 6.48
CA ALA A 87 9.02 -6.56 5.60
C ALA A 87 8.01 -6.63 4.45
N GLU A 88 6.80 -7.12 4.73
CA GLU A 88 5.75 -7.41 3.73
C GLU A 88 5.10 -6.17 3.12
N GLY A 89 5.47 -4.99 3.62
CA GLY A 89 4.92 -3.72 3.15
C GLY A 89 3.55 -3.40 3.74
N CYS A 90 2.78 -2.58 3.04
CA CYS A 90 1.48 -2.13 3.52
C CYS A 90 0.52 -3.31 3.73
N ARG A 91 -0.01 -3.45 4.95
CA ARG A 91 -0.95 -4.50 5.33
C ARG A 91 -0.38 -5.89 5.06
N GLY A 92 0.78 -6.21 5.61
CA GLY A 92 1.43 -7.52 5.53
C GLY A 92 0.49 -8.66 5.94
N HIS A 93 0.55 -9.79 5.23
CA HIS A 93 -0.30 -10.94 5.54
C HIS A 93 0.03 -11.52 6.92
N LEU A 94 1.32 -11.73 7.18
CA LEU A 94 1.80 -12.21 8.48
C LEU A 94 1.89 -11.06 9.49
N GLY A 95 2.27 -9.86 9.05
CA GLY A 95 2.35 -8.67 9.90
C GLY A 95 1.04 -8.40 10.64
N LYS A 96 -0.12 -8.46 9.98
CA LYS A 96 -1.42 -8.27 10.64
C LYS A 96 -1.74 -9.37 11.68
N LYS A 97 -1.32 -10.63 11.43
CA LYS A 97 -1.47 -11.75 12.38
C LYS A 97 -0.58 -11.53 13.62
N LEU A 98 0.67 -11.09 13.39
CA LEU A 98 1.63 -10.80 14.47
C LEU A 98 1.18 -9.62 15.33
N ILE A 99 0.71 -8.53 14.70
CA ILE A 99 0.17 -7.37 15.41
C ILE A 99 -0.98 -7.80 16.32
N SER A 100 -1.91 -8.61 15.82
CA SER A 100 -3.03 -9.12 16.60
C SER A 100 -2.58 -10.08 17.70
N LYS A 101 -1.71 -11.07 17.40
CA LYS A 101 -1.25 -12.08 18.36
C LYS A 101 -0.55 -11.48 19.57
N TYR A 102 0.34 -10.52 19.33
CA TYR A 102 1.13 -9.87 20.39
C TYR A 102 0.54 -8.56 20.87
N ALA A 103 -0.66 -8.16 20.42
CA ALA A 103 -1.32 -6.90 20.73
C ALA A 103 -0.37 -5.68 20.55
N LEU A 104 0.38 -5.68 19.44
CA LEU A 104 1.45 -4.69 19.21
C LEU A 104 0.90 -3.26 19.02
N ASP A 105 -0.35 -3.12 18.64
CA ASP A 105 -1.05 -1.85 18.40
C ASP A 105 -1.92 -1.39 19.59
N ALA A 106 -1.87 -2.08 20.73
CA ALA A 106 -2.71 -1.77 21.90
C ALA A 106 -2.62 -0.32 22.39
N ASN A 107 -1.49 0.35 22.17
CA ASN A 107 -1.25 1.74 22.57
C ASN A 107 -1.19 2.71 21.39
N SER A 108 -1.57 2.26 20.18
CA SER A 108 -1.52 3.03 18.96
C SER A 108 -2.90 3.49 18.50
N ASP A 109 -2.96 4.54 17.69
CA ASP A 109 -4.18 4.83 16.92
C ASP A 109 -4.31 3.79 15.79
N PRO A 110 -5.51 3.58 15.24
CA PRO A 110 -5.67 2.74 14.06
C PRO A 110 -4.72 3.17 12.94
N GLN A 111 -4.18 2.22 12.19
CA GLN A 111 -3.44 2.54 10.99
C GLN A 111 -4.37 3.12 9.94
N HIS A 112 -3.92 4.17 9.26
CA HIS A 112 -4.63 4.79 8.14
C HIS A 112 -3.93 4.49 6.83
N TYR A 113 -4.71 4.41 5.76
CA TYR A 113 -4.23 3.98 4.46
C TYR A 113 -4.69 4.91 3.35
N GLY A 114 -4.01 4.84 2.22
CA GLY A 114 -4.46 5.39 0.96
C GLY A 114 -4.27 4.34 -0.13
N ILE A 115 -5.12 4.35 -1.14
CA ILE A 115 -4.88 3.59 -2.36
C ILE A 115 -4.14 4.47 -3.36
N GLY A 116 -2.93 4.04 -3.74
CA GLY A 116 -2.13 4.66 -4.78
C GLY A 116 -2.31 3.96 -6.11
N PHE A 117 -2.53 4.75 -7.15
CA PHE A 117 -2.49 4.32 -8.55
C PHE A 117 -1.23 4.83 -9.18
N LYS A 118 -0.69 4.06 -10.12
CA LYS A 118 0.47 4.46 -10.90
C LYS A 118 0.31 3.99 -12.33
N GLU A 119 0.61 4.87 -13.26
CA GLU A 119 0.86 4.53 -14.66
C GLU A 119 2.26 4.97 -15.07
N VAL A 120 2.85 4.24 -15.99
CA VAL A 120 4.07 4.61 -16.69
C VAL A 120 3.71 4.92 -18.13
N TRP A 121 4.18 6.04 -18.63
CA TRP A 121 3.95 6.47 -20.00
C TRP A 121 5.27 6.81 -20.68
N ASP A 122 5.44 6.34 -21.91
CA ASP A 122 6.44 6.85 -22.82
C ASP A 122 5.90 8.12 -23.47
N VAL A 123 6.60 9.24 -23.33
CA VAL A 123 6.14 10.54 -23.84
C VAL A 123 7.13 11.11 -24.85
N PRO A 124 6.67 12.02 -25.75
CA PRO A 124 7.58 12.68 -26.67
C PRO A 124 8.69 13.45 -25.94
N LYS A 125 9.90 13.43 -26.50
CA LYS A 125 11.09 14.06 -25.90
C LYS A 125 10.89 15.55 -25.64
N GLU A 126 10.10 16.23 -26.48
CA GLU A 126 9.85 17.68 -26.44
C GLU A 126 9.08 18.10 -25.19
N VAL A 127 8.29 17.20 -24.59
CA VAL A 127 7.51 17.46 -23.37
C VAL A 127 8.16 16.86 -22.14
N HIS A 128 9.23 16.08 -22.30
CA HIS A 128 9.96 15.42 -21.21
C HIS A 128 11.06 16.32 -20.64
N SER A 129 11.25 16.24 -19.33
CA SER A 129 12.35 16.94 -18.62
C SER A 129 12.79 16.07 -17.44
N GLU A 130 13.78 15.21 -17.68
CA GLU A 130 14.28 14.26 -16.69
C GLU A 130 14.58 14.89 -15.34
N GLY A 131 14.22 14.20 -14.25
CA GLY A 131 14.37 14.69 -12.90
C GLY A 131 13.30 15.70 -12.44
N THR A 132 12.34 16.08 -13.30
CA THR A 132 11.22 16.92 -12.90
C THR A 132 10.28 16.15 -11.98
N VAL A 133 9.91 16.76 -10.86
CA VAL A 133 8.99 16.24 -9.86
C VAL A 133 7.84 17.22 -9.68
N MET A 134 6.62 16.75 -9.89
CA MET A 134 5.40 17.52 -9.68
C MET A 134 4.49 16.82 -8.67
N HIS A 135 3.90 17.61 -7.77
CA HIS A 135 2.85 17.16 -6.85
C HIS A 135 1.67 18.10 -6.93
N SER A 136 0.46 17.57 -6.80
CA SER A 136 -0.76 18.37 -6.69
C SER A 136 -1.75 17.77 -5.68
N PHE A 137 -2.74 18.58 -5.28
CA PHE A 137 -3.77 18.20 -4.31
C PHE A 137 -5.14 18.71 -4.73
N GLY A 138 -6.19 18.00 -4.33
CA GLY A 138 -7.56 18.49 -4.26
C GLY A 138 -8.40 18.35 -5.50
N TRP A 139 -7.86 18.05 -6.67
CA TRP A 139 -8.63 17.82 -7.89
C TRP A 139 -8.35 16.40 -8.44
N PRO A 140 -9.33 15.71 -9.00
CA PRO A 140 -10.76 16.06 -9.18
C PRO A 140 -11.61 15.85 -7.94
N SER A 141 -11.09 15.16 -6.96
CA SER A 141 -11.84 14.53 -5.89
C SER A 141 -12.11 15.44 -4.69
N LYS A 142 -13.25 15.22 -4.05
CA LYS A 142 -13.53 15.70 -2.69
C LYS A 142 -12.89 14.83 -1.60
N SER A 143 -12.11 13.82 -1.96
CA SER A 143 -11.54 12.80 -1.06
C SER A 143 -10.18 13.16 -0.45
N ASN A 144 -9.72 14.42 -0.55
CA ASN A 144 -8.39 14.85 -0.13
C ASN A 144 -7.23 14.10 -0.83
N ALA A 145 -7.45 13.65 -2.06
CA ALA A 145 -6.44 12.96 -2.84
C ALA A 145 -5.24 13.86 -3.18
N GLY A 146 -4.06 13.24 -3.24
CA GLY A 146 -2.84 13.86 -3.74
C GLY A 146 -2.37 13.15 -5.00
N SER A 147 -1.69 13.87 -5.88
CA SER A 147 -1.15 13.30 -7.11
C SER A 147 0.32 13.61 -7.30
N TYR A 148 0.95 12.84 -8.17
CA TYR A 148 2.35 13.02 -8.52
C TYR A 148 2.57 12.76 -10.01
N CYS A 149 3.60 13.40 -10.56
CA CYS A 149 4.13 13.12 -11.88
C CYS A 149 5.64 13.33 -11.84
N TYR A 150 6.39 12.28 -12.13
CA TYR A 150 7.85 12.25 -12.11
C TYR A 150 8.38 11.93 -13.49
N HIS A 151 9.29 12.74 -14.00
CA HIS A 151 9.98 12.48 -15.25
C HIS A 151 11.22 11.65 -14.96
N GLY A 152 11.17 10.39 -15.35
CA GLY A 152 12.26 9.42 -15.19
C GLY A 152 13.18 9.34 -16.39
N GLU A 153 13.92 8.24 -16.47
CA GLU A 153 14.80 7.91 -17.57
C GLU A 153 14.03 7.58 -18.86
N ASN A 154 14.69 7.60 -20.01
CA ASN A 154 14.18 7.10 -21.31
C ASN A 154 12.87 7.75 -21.77
N ASN A 155 12.66 9.03 -21.52
CA ASN A 155 11.42 9.77 -21.80
C ASN A 155 10.18 9.15 -21.14
N GLN A 156 10.35 8.45 -20.03
CA GLN A 156 9.23 7.92 -19.25
C GLN A 156 8.76 8.90 -18.19
N VAL A 157 7.45 8.97 -18.01
CA VAL A 157 6.84 9.66 -16.89
C VAL A 157 6.09 8.65 -16.00
N TYR A 158 6.29 8.78 -14.71
CA TYR A 158 5.60 8.03 -13.66
C TYR A 158 4.56 8.92 -13.04
N LEU A 159 3.30 8.64 -13.27
CA LEU A 159 2.22 9.49 -12.78
C LEU A 159 1.17 8.69 -12.01
N GLY A 160 0.54 9.35 -11.06
CA GLY A 160 -0.46 8.70 -10.25
C GLY A 160 -1.17 9.61 -9.26
N ILE A 161 -2.14 9.00 -8.59
CA ILE A 161 -2.94 9.62 -7.53
C ILE A 161 -2.97 8.70 -6.31
N VAL A 162 -3.01 9.29 -5.14
CA VAL A 162 -3.24 8.59 -3.87
C VAL A 162 -4.54 9.08 -3.27
N VAL A 163 -5.52 8.20 -3.17
CA VAL A 163 -6.81 8.48 -2.54
C VAL A 163 -6.80 7.93 -1.12
N PRO A 164 -6.96 8.77 -0.08
CA PRO A 164 -7.09 8.31 1.29
C PRO A 164 -8.29 7.37 1.45
N LEU A 165 -8.13 6.26 2.19
CA LEU A 165 -9.20 5.26 2.36
C LEU A 165 -10.19 5.62 3.49
N ASP A 166 -9.99 6.74 4.18
CA ASP A 166 -10.92 7.30 5.16
C ASP A 166 -12.05 8.14 4.53
N TYR A 167 -12.21 8.13 3.21
CA TYR A 167 -13.37 8.76 2.56
C TYR A 167 -14.68 8.11 2.98
N SER A 168 -15.75 8.93 3.07
CA SER A 168 -17.03 8.49 3.62
C SER A 168 -18.07 8.09 2.57
N ASN A 169 -17.97 8.59 1.33
CA ASN A 169 -18.96 8.32 0.28
C ASN A 169 -18.67 6.99 -0.43
N PRO A 170 -19.53 5.95 -0.33
CA PRO A 170 -19.34 4.66 -0.98
C PRO A 170 -19.37 4.72 -2.50
N HIS A 171 -19.90 5.81 -3.09
CA HIS A 171 -19.95 6.00 -4.55
C HIS A 171 -18.63 6.53 -5.15
N ILE A 172 -17.63 6.84 -4.32
CA ILE A 172 -16.30 7.20 -4.84
C ILE A 172 -15.64 5.97 -5.47
N SER A 173 -15.19 6.14 -6.71
CA SER A 173 -14.34 5.20 -7.42
C SER A 173 -12.94 5.78 -7.54
N PRO A 174 -11.98 5.35 -6.70
CA PRO A 174 -10.61 5.85 -6.75
C PRO A 174 -9.94 5.68 -8.11
N PHE A 175 -10.30 4.62 -8.85
CA PHE A 175 -9.83 4.40 -10.21
C PHE A 175 -10.31 5.50 -11.18
N ASP A 176 -11.61 5.81 -11.15
CA ASP A 176 -12.19 6.82 -12.04
C ASP A 176 -11.73 8.24 -11.66
N GLU A 177 -11.48 8.51 -10.37
CA GLU A 177 -10.81 9.73 -9.92
C GLU A 177 -9.42 9.87 -10.57
N PHE A 178 -8.66 8.78 -10.67
CA PHE A 178 -7.36 8.78 -11.35
C PHE A 178 -7.50 9.03 -12.86
N GLN A 179 -8.47 8.37 -13.51
CA GLN A 179 -8.69 8.57 -14.94
C GLN A 179 -9.12 10.01 -15.23
N GLN A 180 -9.99 10.60 -14.40
CA GLN A 180 -10.42 11.98 -14.53
C GLN A 180 -9.27 12.98 -14.30
N TRP A 181 -8.39 12.72 -13.31
CA TRP A 181 -7.22 13.56 -13.03
C TRP A 181 -6.30 13.69 -14.24
N LYS A 182 -6.17 12.69 -15.09
CA LYS A 182 -5.34 12.76 -16.29
C LYS A 182 -5.84 13.80 -17.32
N HIS A 183 -7.10 14.18 -17.24
CA HIS A 183 -7.67 15.26 -18.08
C HIS A 183 -7.35 16.67 -17.60
N HIS A 184 -6.64 16.84 -16.48
CA HIS A 184 -6.12 18.16 -16.10
C HIS A 184 -5.22 18.69 -17.22
N LYS A 185 -5.42 19.98 -17.59
CA LYS A 185 -4.79 20.60 -18.78
C LYS A 185 -3.28 20.35 -18.91
N ASP A 186 -2.54 20.41 -17.79
CA ASP A 186 -1.09 20.25 -17.79
C ASP A 186 -0.69 18.78 -17.92
N ILE A 187 -1.46 17.87 -17.35
CA ILE A 187 -1.23 16.41 -17.45
C ILE A 187 -1.64 15.93 -18.83
N LYS A 188 -2.82 16.31 -19.31
CA LYS A 188 -3.28 15.98 -20.67
C LYS A 188 -2.25 16.36 -21.72
N LYS A 189 -1.73 17.61 -21.68
CA LYS A 189 -0.70 18.08 -22.61
C LYS A 189 0.58 17.25 -22.56
N LEU A 190 0.96 16.72 -21.39
CA LEU A 190 2.12 15.86 -21.24
C LEU A 190 1.90 14.48 -21.86
N LEU A 191 0.67 13.94 -21.78
CA LEU A 191 0.32 12.62 -22.25
C LEU A 191 -0.13 12.58 -23.73
N GLU A 192 -0.45 13.71 -24.32
CA GLU A 192 -0.78 13.82 -25.75
C GLU A 192 0.36 13.25 -26.58
N ASN A 193 0.05 12.32 -27.50
CA ASN A 193 0.99 11.55 -28.31
C ASN A 193 1.94 10.61 -27.51
N GLY A 194 1.67 10.37 -26.23
CA GLY A 194 2.35 9.37 -25.43
C GLY A 194 1.68 8.00 -25.52
N THR A 195 2.38 6.99 -25.03
CA THR A 195 1.88 5.62 -24.95
C THR A 195 1.93 5.13 -23.52
N ARG A 196 0.81 4.63 -23.01
CA ARG A 196 0.72 4.01 -21.69
C ARG A 196 1.35 2.62 -21.72
N VAL A 197 2.38 2.36 -20.91
CA VAL A 197 3.14 1.10 -20.95
C VAL A 197 2.97 0.23 -19.71
N ALA A 198 2.54 0.79 -18.58
CA ALA A 198 2.28 0.01 -17.37
C ALA A 198 1.20 0.66 -16.50
N TYR A 199 0.52 -0.16 -15.70
CA TYR A 199 -0.46 0.24 -14.71
C TYR A 199 -0.31 -0.60 -13.45
N GLY A 200 -0.48 0.00 -12.28
CA GLY A 200 -0.52 -0.70 -11.02
C GLY A 200 -1.23 0.09 -9.93
N ALA A 201 -1.62 -0.62 -8.89
CA ALA A 201 -2.24 -0.02 -7.70
C ALA A 201 -1.76 -0.73 -6.44
N ARG A 202 -1.53 0.05 -5.37
CA ARG A 202 -1.11 -0.49 -4.08
C ARG A 202 -1.64 0.40 -2.95
N ALA A 203 -2.11 -0.23 -1.88
CA ALA A 203 -2.37 0.49 -0.64
C ALA A 203 -1.04 0.97 -0.01
N LEU A 204 -1.11 2.12 0.64
CA LEU A 204 0.01 2.78 1.32
C LEU A 204 -0.39 3.10 2.75
N THR A 205 0.50 2.96 3.72
CA THR A 205 0.27 3.41 5.09
C THR A 205 0.42 4.93 5.18
N LYS A 206 -0.48 5.61 5.89
CA LYS A 206 -0.40 7.07 6.10
C LYS A 206 -0.64 7.51 7.56
N GLY A 207 -0.88 6.58 8.48
CA GLY A 207 -1.12 6.89 9.89
C GLY A 207 0.08 7.51 10.60
N GLY A 208 1.29 7.12 10.22
CA GLY A 208 2.52 7.72 10.70
C GLY A 208 2.77 7.48 12.19
N TYR A 209 3.24 8.53 12.88
CA TYR A 209 3.77 8.46 14.25
C TYR A 209 2.84 7.78 15.27
N HIS A 210 1.57 8.13 15.27
CA HIS A 210 0.61 7.63 16.28
C HIS A 210 0.03 6.25 15.97
N SER A 211 0.11 5.81 14.72
CA SER A 211 -0.40 4.51 14.27
C SER A 211 0.69 3.44 14.15
N ARG A 212 1.90 3.75 14.62
CA ARG A 212 3.02 2.81 14.64
C ARG A 212 2.80 1.79 15.76
N PRO A 213 2.75 0.48 15.46
CA PRO A 213 2.72 -0.57 16.48
C PRO A 213 4.07 -0.66 17.20
N LYS A 214 4.13 -1.37 18.32
CA LYS A 214 5.39 -1.93 18.81
C LYS A 214 5.97 -2.82 17.72
N MET A 215 7.23 -2.66 17.38
CA MET A 215 7.80 -3.31 16.20
C MET A 215 8.50 -4.61 16.52
N THR A 216 8.75 -4.90 17.80
CA THR A 216 9.48 -6.08 18.25
C THR A 216 8.61 -7.02 19.07
N PHE A 217 8.91 -8.29 18.97
CA PHE A 217 8.29 -9.39 19.73
C PHE A 217 9.28 -10.56 19.80
N PRO A 218 9.07 -11.57 20.64
CA PRO A 218 10.02 -12.68 20.77
C PRO A 218 10.33 -13.36 19.43
N GLY A 219 11.59 -13.28 18.99
CA GLY A 219 12.11 -13.89 17.77
C GLY A 219 11.82 -13.15 16.47
N GLY A 220 11.22 -11.93 16.52
CA GLY A 220 10.90 -11.20 15.30
C GLY A 220 10.83 -9.69 15.41
N ILE A 221 10.86 -9.03 14.23
CA ILE A 221 10.79 -7.57 14.07
C ILE A 221 9.94 -7.22 12.86
N LEU A 222 9.05 -6.21 12.99
CA LEU A 222 8.38 -5.54 11.86
C LEU A 222 9.23 -4.37 11.38
N VAL A 223 9.35 -4.17 10.05
CA VAL A 223 10.10 -3.05 9.47
C VAL A 223 9.35 -2.38 8.31
N GLY A 224 9.78 -1.19 7.95
CA GLY A 224 9.26 -0.47 6.78
C GLY A 224 7.77 -0.13 6.87
N CYS A 225 7.07 -0.30 5.75
CA CYS A 225 5.63 -0.02 5.68
C CYS A 225 4.75 -1.06 6.40
N ASP A 226 5.27 -2.24 6.71
CA ASP A 226 4.59 -3.21 7.56
C ASP A 226 4.41 -2.66 8.98
N ALA A 227 5.40 -1.93 9.47
CA ALA A 227 5.36 -1.17 10.72
C ALA A 227 4.80 0.27 10.58
N GLY A 228 4.32 0.68 9.41
CA GLY A 228 3.73 2.00 9.19
C GLY A 228 4.73 3.16 9.13
N LEU A 229 5.99 2.92 8.76
CA LEU A 229 7.07 3.93 8.82
C LEU A 229 7.08 4.93 7.64
N MET A 230 6.02 5.06 6.86
CA MET A 230 5.97 6.06 5.80
C MET A 230 5.88 7.49 6.36
N VAL A 231 6.73 8.40 5.88
CA VAL A 231 6.68 9.83 6.22
C VAL A 231 5.75 10.54 5.26
N PHE A 232 4.52 10.76 5.69
CA PHE A 232 3.44 11.27 4.83
C PHE A 232 3.72 12.69 4.29
N THR A 233 4.30 13.58 5.09
CA THR A 233 4.69 14.94 4.63
C THR A 233 5.72 14.95 3.51
N LYS A 234 6.53 13.91 3.41
CA LYS A 234 7.52 13.71 2.35
C LYS A 234 6.98 12.88 1.18
N ILE A 235 5.83 12.22 1.37
CA ILE A 235 5.25 11.25 0.43
C ILE A 235 6.27 10.14 0.09
N LYS A 236 7.06 9.73 1.07
CA LYS A 236 8.19 8.79 0.89
C LYS A 236 8.24 7.79 2.04
N GLY A 237 8.48 6.52 1.69
CA GLY A 237 8.65 5.41 2.62
C GLY A 237 9.94 4.60 2.40
N THR A 238 10.54 4.69 1.21
CA THR A 238 11.73 3.88 0.84
C THR A 238 12.90 4.11 1.80
N HIS A 239 13.23 5.37 2.10
CA HIS A 239 14.34 5.72 2.99
C HIS A 239 14.14 5.20 4.42
N THR A 240 12.92 5.27 4.94
CA THR A 240 12.59 4.74 6.29
C THR A 240 12.56 3.22 6.30
N ALA A 241 12.07 2.58 5.23
CA ALA A 241 12.13 1.13 5.08
C ALA A 241 13.58 0.62 5.08
N MET A 242 14.46 1.24 4.29
CA MET A 242 15.89 0.89 4.27
C MET A 242 16.54 1.08 5.64
N LYS A 243 16.34 2.25 6.27
CA LYS A 243 16.97 2.51 7.57
C LYS A 243 16.46 1.59 8.68
N SER A 244 15.16 1.30 8.72
CA SER A 244 14.62 0.36 9.70
C SER A 244 15.12 -1.07 9.46
N GLY A 245 15.28 -1.50 8.21
CA GLY A 245 15.91 -2.78 7.86
C GLY A 245 17.36 -2.86 8.33
N MET A 246 18.16 -1.80 8.14
CA MET A 246 19.52 -1.72 8.64
C MET A 246 19.58 -1.86 10.16
N LEU A 247 18.75 -1.10 10.89
CA LEU A 247 18.71 -1.16 12.36
C LEU A 247 18.25 -2.54 12.86
N ALA A 248 17.30 -3.18 12.16
CA ALA A 248 16.85 -4.53 12.51
C ALA A 248 17.97 -5.57 12.31
N ALA A 249 18.70 -5.49 11.21
CA ALA A 249 19.84 -6.37 10.94
C ALA A 249 20.95 -6.19 11.99
N GLU A 250 21.29 -4.94 12.32
CA GLU A 250 22.28 -4.63 13.38
C GLU A 250 21.86 -5.19 14.74
N SER A 251 20.58 -5.02 15.14
CA SER A 251 20.07 -5.51 16.42
C SER A 251 20.01 -7.04 16.47
N ALA A 252 19.58 -7.69 15.39
CA ALA A 252 19.58 -9.15 15.30
C ALA A 252 21.00 -9.73 15.35
N PHE A 253 21.95 -9.10 14.63
CA PHE A 253 23.35 -9.52 14.65
C PHE A 253 23.98 -9.41 16.04
N GLU A 254 23.78 -8.28 16.74
CA GLU A 254 24.26 -8.09 18.10
C GLU A 254 23.68 -9.12 19.08
N ALA A 255 22.38 -9.42 18.96
CA ALA A 255 21.73 -10.40 19.80
C ALA A 255 22.29 -11.81 19.55
N ILE A 256 22.42 -12.21 18.28
CA ILE A 256 22.98 -13.52 17.89
C ILE A 256 24.44 -13.65 18.38
N SER A 257 25.25 -12.60 18.23
CA SER A 257 26.66 -12.59 18.67
C SER A 257 26.80 -12.75 20.19
N LYS A 258 25.79 -12.32 20.95
CA LYS A 258 25.72 -12.47 22.41
C LYS A 258 24.93 -13.71 22.86
N ASN A 259 24.61 -14.61 21.93
CA ASN A 259 23.79 -15.82 22.15
C ASN A 259 22.39 -15.54 22.73
N ARG A 260 21.84 -14.34 22.50
CA ARG A 260 20.46 -13.97 22.82
C ARG A 260 19.56 -14.36 21.64
N ILE A 261 19.12 -15.60 21.57
CA ILE A 261 18.33 -16.13 20.45
C ILE A 261 16.86 -16.22 20.82
N GLY A 262 15.99 -15.61 20.00
CA GLY A 262 14.54 -15.65 20.19
C GLY A 262 14.01 -14.65 21.24
N GLU A 263 14.85 -13.79 21.79
CA GLU A 263 14.42 -12.72 22.69
C GLU A 263 13.66 -11.60 21.94
N ASP A 264 12.92 -10.79 22.70
CA ASP A 264 12.36 -9.52 22.20
C ASP A 264 13.49 -8.48 22.10
N LEU A 265 13.75 -7.98 20.90
CA LEU A 265 14.86 -7.05 20.63
C LEU A 265 14.50 -5.59 20.97
N ILE A 266 14.27 -5.29 22.23
CA ILE A 266 13.89 -3.95 22.73
C ILE A 266 14.93 -2.88 22.35
N ASP A 267 16.21 -3.24 22.25
CA ASP A 267 17.30 -2.38 21.80
C ASP A 267 17.10 -1.84 20.36
N PHE A 268 16.37 -2.55 19.52
CA PHE A 268 15.96 -2.03 18.22
C PHE A 268 15.02 -0.81 18.34
N GLU A 269 14.06 -0.85 19.26
CA GLU A 269 13.16 0.29 19.50
C GLU A 269 13.91 1.54 19.99
N GLU A 270 14.94 1.34 20.82
CA GLU A 270 15.80 2.43 21.30
C GLU A 270 16.63 3.03 20.16
N LYS A 271 17.22 2.19 19.31
CA LYS A 271 17.95 2.63 18.11
C LYS A 271 17.04 3.39 17.15
N LEU A 272 15.82 2.92 16.94
CA LEU A 272 14.84 3.60 16.10
C LEU A 272 14.46 4.96 16.66
N LYS A 273 14.16 5.07 17.96
CA LYS A 273 13.85 6.32 18.65
C LYS A 273 14.99 7.33 18.59
N SER A 274 16.23 6.88 18.64
CA SER A 274 17.42 7.75 18.53
C SER A 274 17.75 8.14 17.09
N SER A 275 17.10 7.50 16.09
CA SER A 275 17.33 7.76 14.68
C SER A 275 16.55 8.97 14.16
N TRP A 276 16.93 9.45 12.98
CA TRP A 276 16.18 10.51 12.29
C TRP A 276 14.76 10.10 11.87
N ILE A 277 14.44 8.78 11.79
CA ILE A 277 13.08 8.27 11.49
C ILE A 277 12.09 8.82 12.51
N GLU A 278 12.40 8.71 13.80
CA GLU A 278 11.55 9.20 14.89
C GLU A 278 11.26 10.70 14.75
N THR A 279 12.29 11.48 14.45
CA THR A 279 12.17 12.93 14.26
C THR A 279 11.28 13.26 13.05
N ASP A 280 11.43 12.55 11.94
CA ASP A 280 10.67 12.79 10.73
C ASP A 280 9.18 12.40 10.90
N LEU A 281 8.91 11.25 11.51
CA LEU A 281 7.55 10.82 11.83
C LEU A 281 6.89 11.78 12.83
N TYR A 282 7.59 12.18 13.88
CA TYR A 282 7.06 13.12 14.87
C TYR A 282 6.68 14.47 14.25
N LYS A 283 7.53 15.04 13.38
CA LYS A 283 7.24 16.30 12.69
C LYS A 283 6.03 16.23 11.76
N SER A 284 5.70 15.05 11.25
CA SER A 284 4.55 14.83 10.36
C SER A 284 3.29 14.31 11.06
N ARG A 285 3.30 14.16 12.39
CA ARG A 285 2.27 13.47 13.18
C ARG A 285 0.85 14.03 13.07
N ASN A 286 0.71 15.31 12.76
CA ASN A 286 -0.58 15.98 12.69
C ASN A 286 -1.24 15.93 11.29
N MET A 287 -0.48 15.61 10.24
CA MET A 287 -0.95 15.77 8.86
C MET A 287 -2.20 14.97 8.53
N THR A 288 -2.20 13.68 8.83
CA THR A 288 -3.34 12.80 8.54
C THR A 288 -4.61 13.28 9.23
N ALA A 289 -4.52 13.58 10.52
CA ALA A 289 -5.66 14.03 11.32
C ALA A 289 -6.17 15.42 10.88
N LEU A 290 -5.28 16.34 10.51
CA LEU A 290 -5.66 17.68 10.02
C LEU A 290 -6.39 17.60 8.68
N LEU A 291 -5.88 16.82 7.74
CA LEU A 291 -6.51 16.63 6.43
C LEU A 291 -7.86 15.93 6.55
N HIS A 292 -7.97 14.92 7.40
CA HIS A 292 -9.24 14.24 7.66
C HIS A 292 -10.29 15.21 8.25
N LYS A 293 -9.91 15.98 9.28
CA LYS A 293 -10.85 16.82 10.03
C LYS A 293 -11.26 18.10 9.30
N TYR A 294 -10.33 18.74 8.59
CA TYR A 294 -10.51 20.08 8.03
C TYR A 294 -10.40 20.12 6.48
N GLY A 295 -10.17 18.98 5.85
CA GLY A 295 -9.99 18.90 4.41
C GLY A 295 -8.68 19.50 3.90
N THR A 296 -8.48 19.43 2.58
CA THR A 296 -7.22 19.82 1.95
C THR A 296 -6.88 21.31 2.11
N LEU A 297 -7.87 22.22 2.02
CA LEU A 297 -7.61 23.66 2.06
C LEU A 297 -7.26 24.14 3.48
N ILE A 298 -8.16 23.93 4.43
CA ILE A 298 -7.96 24.42 5.81
C ILE A 298 -6.91 23.57 6.52
N GLY A 299 -7.00 22.27 6.42
CA GLY A 299 -6.00 21.34 6.99
C GLY A 299 -4.61 21.58 6.42
N GLY A 300 -4.50 21.79 5.10
CA GLY A 300 -3.27 22.13 4.42
C GLY A 300 -2.68 23.48 4.87
N LEU A 301 -3.51 24.50 5.08
CA LEU A 301 -3.07 25.80 5.61
C LEU A 301 -2.51 25.66 7.03
N ILE A 302 -3.24 25.00 7.93
CA ILE A 302 -2.80 24.76 9.32
C ILE A 302 -1.48 24.00 9.31
N MET A 303 -1.37 22.98 8.47
CA MET A 303 -0.15 22.20 8.35
C MET A 303 1.02 23.00 7.77
N GLY A 304 0.74 23.88 6.79
CA GLY A 304 1.73 24.83 6.28
C GLY A 304 2.29 25.70 7.42
N ILE A 305 1.42 26.28 8.23
CA ILE A 305 1.82 27.06 9.42
C ILE A 305 2.65 26.19 10.38
N GLU A 306 2.18 24.97 10.68
CA GLU A 306 2.94 24.03 11.55
C GLU A 306 4.33 23.75 11.02
N GLN A 307 4.47 23.44 9.74
CA GLN A 307 5.76 23.05 9.16
C GLN A 307 6.70 24.26 8.99
N PHE A 308 6.20 25.43 8.55
CA PHE A 308 7.05 26.59 8.28
C PHE A 308 7.38 27.40 9.53
N LEU A 309 6.41 27.67 10.42
CA LEU A 309 6.65 28.47 11.63
C LEU A 309 7.12 27.62 12.80
N PHE A 310 6.50 26.46 13.05
CA PHE A 310 6.80 25.62 14.21
C PHE A 310 7.73 24.46 13.89
N ARG A 311 8.10 24.27 12.62
CA ARG A 311 8.98 23.18 12.16
C ARG A 311 8.52 21.78 12.61
N GLY A 312 7.20 21.58 12.62
CA GLY A 312 6.57 20.33 13.08
C GLY A 312 6.57 20.12 14.61
N LYS A 313 6.83 21.19 15.39
CA LYS A 313 6.97 21.13 16.85
C LYS A 313 5.84 21.86 17.60
N LEU A 314 4.61 21.84 17.07
CA LEU A 314 3.47 22.35 17.83
C LEU A 314 3.34 21.64 19.19
N PRO A 315 2.93 22.34 20.28
CA PRO A 315 2.83 21.73 21.60
C PRO A 315 1.63 20.80 21.76
N PHE A 316 0.74 20.77 20.77
CA PHE A 316 -0.45 19.92 20.76
C PHE A 316 -0.51 19.04 19.50
N THR A 317 -1.32 17.98 19.57
CA THR A 317 -1.41 16.94 18.57
C THR A 317 -2.86 16.64 18.24
N TRP A 318 -3.19 16.57 16.95
CA TRP A 318 -4.46 16.03 16.48
C TRP A 318 -4.33 14.52 16.30
N ARG A 319 -5.39 13.80 16.68
CA ARG A 319 -5.47 12.34 16.56
C ARG A 319 -6.65 11.97 15.66
N HIS A 320 -6.49 10.93 14.87
CA HIS A 320 -7.56 10.31 14.10
C HIS A 320 -7.74 8.87 14.57
N LYS A 321 -8.82 8.62 15.33
CA LYS A 321 -9.06 7.34 16.02
C LYS A 321 -10.08 6.44 15.33
N THR A 322 -10.72 6.92 14.26
CA THR A 322 -11.70 6.13 13.50
C THR A 322 -10.99 5.35 12.40
N PRO A 323 -11.05 4.01 12.38
CA PRO A 323 -10.45 3.22 11.30
C PRO A 323 -11.08 3.56 9.94
N ASP A 324 -10.31 3.42 8.87
CA ASP A 324 -10.73 3.83 7.52
C ASP A 324 -12.03 3.17 7.05
N TYR A 325 -12.25 1.88 7.35
CA TYR A 325 -13.48 1.19 6.99
C TYR A 325 -14.71 1.77 7.71
N ALA A 326 -14.55 2.21 8.95
CA ALA A 326 -15.63 2.74 9.77
C ALA A 326 -16.00 4.21 9.42
N CYS A 327 -15.25 4.86 8.54
CA CYS A 327 -15.57 6.19 8.02
C CYS A 327 -16.67 6.17 6.96
N MET A 328 -17.03 5.00 6.41
CA MET A 328 -18.00 4.89 5.32
C MET A 328 -19.42 5.14 5.82
N LYS A 329 -20.13 6.04 5.14
CA LYS A 329 -21.55 6.33 5.35
C LYS A 329 -22.41 5.41 4.52
N LYS A 330 -23.70 5.31 4.85
CA LYS A 330 -24.67 4.57 4.04
C LYS A 330 -24.84 5.21 2.67
N ALA A 331 -25.04 4.41 1.65
CA ALA A 331 -25.18 4.87 0.27
C ALA A 331 -26.34 5.86 0.09
N ALA A 332 -27.46 5.64 0.80
CA ALA A 332 -28.63 6.52 0.78
C ALA A 332 -28.37 7.93 1.36
N GLU A 333 -27.31 8.10 2.14
CA GLU A 333 -26.91 9.39 2.74
C GLU A 333 -25.89 10.15 1.87
N CYS A 334 -25.49 9.58 0.75
CA CYS A 334 -24.41 10.09 -0.06
C CYS A 334 -24.88 10.39 -1.49
N GLU A 335 -24.31 11.46 -2.06
CA GLU A 335 -24.53 11.81 -3.47
C GLU A 335 -23.85 10.76 -4.36
N LYS A 336 -24.60 10.23 -5.35
CA LYS A 336 -24.06 9.39 -6.42
C LYS A 336 -23.11 10.23 -7.28
N ILE A 337 -22.02 9.61 -7.70
CA ILE A 337 -21.03 10.26 -8.55
C ILE A 337 -21.10 9.62 -9.93
N ASP A 338 -21.37 10.44 -10.93
CA ASP A 338 -21.39 10.01 -12.33
C ASP A 338 -20.03 10.33 -12.96
N TYR A 339 -19.23 9.31 -13.16
CA TYR A 339 -17.90 9.45 -13.76
C TYR A 339 -18.00 9.44 -15.29
N PRO A 340 -17.30 10.33 -16.01
CA PRO A 340 -17.28 10.31 -17.46
C PRO A 340 -16.67 9.01 -17.98
N LYS A 341 -17.21 8.52 -19.10
CA LYS A 341 -16.63 7.35 -19.78
C LYS A 341 -15.20 7.66 -20.24
N PRO A 342 -14.27 6.70 -20.13
CA PRO A 342 -12.92 6.89 -20.64
C PRO A 342 -12.91 7.09 -22.16
N ASP A 343 -11.99 7.93 -22.65
CA ASP A 343 -11.85 8.28 -24.07
C ASP A 343 -10.99 7.29 -24.89
N GLY A 344 -10.33 6.35 -24.22
CA GLY A 344 -9.43 5.40 -24.86
C GLY A 344 -8.08 5.97 -25.35
N VAL A 345 -7.80 7.25 -25.05
CA VAL A 345 -6.58 7.96 -25.46
C VAL A 345 -5.79 8.44 -24.24
N ILE A 346 -6.42 9.19 -23.35
CA ILE A 346 -5.82 9.68 -22.09
C ILE A 346 -6.36 8.89 -20.90
N SER A 347 -7.64 8.53 -20.93
CA SER A 347 -8.29 7.72 -19.93
C SER A 347 -8.75 6.38 -20.49
N PHE A 348 -8.73 5.35 -19.66
CA PHE A 348 -8.97 3.97 -20.06
C PHE A 348 -9.90 3.28 -19.07
N ASP A 349 -10.55 2.22 -19.52
CA ASP A 349 -11.35 1.36 -18.64
C ASP A 349 -10.47 0.54 -17.68
N LYS A 350 -11.10 -0.02 -16.67
CA LYS A 350 -10.43 -0.74 -15.60
C LYS A 350 -9.74 -2.01 -16.10
N LEU A 351 -10.39 -2.79 -16.96
CA LEU A 351 -9.86 -4.07 -17.45
C LEU A 351 -8.66 -3.86 -18.39
N SER A 352 -8.73 -2.89 -19.30
CA SER A 352 -7.58 -2.49 -20.14
C SER A 352 -6.39 -2.01 -19.31
N SER A 353 -6.66 -1.45 -18.13
CA SER A 353 -5.60 -1.03 -17.20
C SER A 353 -4.99 -2.24 -16.49
N VAL A 354 -5.83 -3.15 -15.99
CA VAL A 354 -5.37 -4.40 -15.36
C VAL A 354 -4.49 -5.23 -16.29
N PHE A 355 -4.83 -5.29 -17.57
CA PHE A 355 -3.99 -5.97 -18.57
C PHE A 355 -2.53 -5.47 -18.56
N LEU A 356 -2.31 -4.16 -18.39
CA LEU A 356 -0.97 -3.57 -18.31
C LEU A 356 -0.26 -3.77 -16.95
N SER A 357 -0.92 -4.37 -15.97
CA SER A 357 -0.27 -4.80 -14.73
C SER A 357 0.46 -6.13 -14.89
N ASN A 358 0.25 -6.82 -16.03
CA ASN A 358 0.73 -8.18 -16.27
C ASN A 358 0.38 -9.14 -15.11
N THR A 359 -0.76 -8.90 -14.45
CA THR A 359 -1.21 -9.78 -13.37
C THR A 359 -1.59 -11.14 -13.96
N ASN A 360 -1.09 -12.18 -13.33
CA ASN A 360 -1.39 -13.55 -13.70
C ASN A 360 -1.49 -14.41 -12.43
N HIS A 361 -2.52 -15.22 -12.33
CA HIS A 361 -2.70 -16.19 -11.26
C HIS A 361 -3.05 -17.54 -11.88
N GLU A 362 -2.66 -18.61 -11.24
CA GLU A 362 -3.17 -19.94 -11.56
C GLU A 362 -4.70 -19.91 -11.47
N GLU A 363 -5.40 -20.35 -12.51
CA GLU A 363 -6.87 -20.29 -12.53
C GLU A 363 -7.49 -21.29 -11.57
N ASP A 364 -6.89 -22.47 -11.48
CA ASP A 364 -7.36 -23.55 -10.63
C ASP A 364 -6.54 -23.62 -9.33
N GLN A 365 -6.78 -22.64 -8.45
CA GLN A 365 -6.23 -22.56 -7.10
C GLN A 365 -7.29 -22.05 -6.12
N PRO A 366 -7.15 -22.28 -4.81
CA PRO A 366 -8.03 -21.69 -3.81
C PRO A 366 -8.06 -20.16 -3.92
N CYS A 367 -9.26 -19.59 -3.81
CA CYS A 367 -9.40 -18.12 -3.90
C CYS A 367 -8.70 -17.43 -2.73
N HIS A 368 -7.75 -16.56 -3.04
CA HIS A 368 -7.00 -15.78 -2.04
C HIS A 368 -7.77 -14.57 -1.48
N LEU A 369 -8.97 -14.33 -1.96
CA LEU A 369 -9.87 -13.29 -1.48
C LEU A 369 -11.04 -13.98 -0.75
N THR A 370 -10.80 -14.30 0.51
CA THR A 370 -11.74 -15.08 1.31
C THR A 370 -12.79 -14.17 1.96
N LEU A 371 -13.99 -14.72 2.15
CA LEU A 371 -15.07 -14.07 2.88
C LEU A 371 -15.25 -14.77 4.24
N LYS A 372 -15.36 -14.00 5.33
CA LYS A 372 -15.72 -14.56 6.64
C LYS A 372 -17.13 -15.14 6.63
N ASP A 373 -18.03 -14.46 5.91
CA ASP A 373 -19.40 -14.88 5.66
C ASP A 373 -19.78 -14.51 4.21
N SER A 374 -20.11 -15.52 3.41
CA SER A 374 -20.44 -15.35 2.00
C SER A 374 -21.76 -14.60 1.74
N SER A 375 -22.61 -14.45 2.73
CA SER A 375 -23.90 -13.76 2.61
C SER A 375 -23.77 -12.23 2.74
N ILE A 376 -22.79 -11.72 3.49
CA ILE A 376 -22.64 -10.30 3.85
C ILE A 376 -22.60 -9.36 2.64
N PRO A 377 -21.89 -9.65 1.53
CA PRO A 377 -21.85 -8.73 0.41
C PRO A 377 -23.21 -8.40 -0.16
N ILE A 378 -24.13 -9.37 -0.22
CA ILE A 378 -25.49 -9.19 -0.77
C ILE A 378 -26.49 -8.79 0.31
N SER A 379 -26.41 -9.39 1.51
CA SER A 379 -27.41 -9.16 2.56
C SER A 379 -27.18 -7.88 3.37
N VAL A 380 -25.93 -7.38 3.42
CA VAL A 380 -25.54 -6.21 4.23
C VAL A 380 -24.92 -5.12 3.36
N ASN A 381 -23.79 -5.41 2.67
CA ASN A 381 -23.04 -4.38 1.97
C ASN A 381 -23.80 -3.78 0.79
N LEU A 382 -24.53 -4.61 0.02
CA LEU A 382 -25.31 -4.14 -1.12
C LEU A 382 -26.43 -3.17 -0.70
N PRO A 383 -27.34 -3.49 0.23
CA PRO A 383 -28.41 -2.59 0.62
C PRO A 383 -27.93 -1.36 1.41
N GLU A 384 -26.87 -1.48 2.23
CA GLU A 384 -26.40 -0.37 3.05
C GLU A 384 -25.41 0.54 2.36
N TYR A 385 -24.50 -0.02 1.52
CA TYR A 385 -23.36 0.70 0.94
C TYR A 385 -23.28 0.61 -0.58
N ASP A 386 -24.29 0.02 -1.24
CA ASP A 386 -24.30 -0.24 -2.70
C ASP A 386 -23.08 -1.07 -3.13
N GLU A 387 -22.71 -2.08 -2.36
CA GLU A 387 -21.51 -2.94 -2.45
C GLU A 387 -20.27 -2.18 -2.97
N PRO A 388 -19.57 -1.47 -2.10
CA PRO A 388 -18.52 -0.54 -2.50
C PRO A 388 -17.26 -1.21 -3.05
N ALA A 389 -17.12 -2.54 -2.89
CA ALA A 389 -15.99 -3.28 -3.43
C ALA A 389 -15.87 -3.17 -4.95
N GLN A 390 -17.01 -3.02 -5.65
CA GLN A 390 -17.05 -2.77 -7.09
C GLN A 390 -16.33 -1.49 -7.49
N ARG A 391 -16.26 -0.50 -6.60
CA ARG A 391 -15.70 0.83 -6.84
C ARG A 391 -14.29 1.00 -6.24
N TYR A 392 -14.08 0.61 -4.97
CA TYR A 392 -12.75 0.76 -4.38
C TYR A 392 -11.71 -0.24 -4.92
N CYS A 393 -12.14 -1.34 -5.53
CA CYS A 393 -11.20 -2.26 -6.17
C CYS A 393 -10.62 -1.65 -7.45
N PRO A 394 -9.27 -1.53 -7.56
CA PRO A 394 -8.62 -0.95 -8.73
C PRO A 394 -8.57 -1.88 -9.94
N ALA A 395 -9.03 -3.13 -9.79
CA ALA A 395 -8.76 -4.19 -10.74
C ALA A 395 -10.00 -4.96 -11.22
N GLY A 396 -11.22 -4.49 -10.90
CA GLY A 396 -12.45 -5.17 -11.35
C GLY A 396 -12.59 -6.59 -10.82
N VAL A 397 -12.16 -6.81 -9.57
CA VAL A 397 -12.22 -8.13 -8.93
C VAL A 397 -13.63 -8.45 -8.45
N TYR A 398 -14.35 -7.44 -7.96
CA TYR A 398 -15.65 -7.63 -7.34
C TYR A 398 -16.77 -7.07 -8.19
N GLU A 399 -17.80 -7.86 -8.40
CA GLU A 399 -18.99 -7.50 -9.15
C GLU A 399 -20.24 -8.05 -8.48
N VAL A 400 -21.32 -7.29 -8.51
CA VAL A 400 -22.67 -7.80 -8.23
C VAL A 400 -23.32 -8.08 -9.56
N VAL A 401 -23.62 -9.34 -9.80
CA VAL A 401 -24.25 -9.82 -11.05
C VAL A 401 -25.64 -10.36 -10.77
N GLU A 402 -26.59 -10.08 -11.67
CA GLU A 402 -27.92 -10.69 -11.62
C GLU A 402 -27.89 -12.04 -12.34
N LYS A 403 -28.20 -13.10 -11.63
CA LYS A 403 -28.29 -14.44 -12.17
C LYS A 403 -29.57 -15.14 -11.68
N ASP A 404 -30.39 -15.58 -12.58
CA ASP A 404 -31.67 -16.25 -12.29
C ASP A 404 -32.64 -15.40 -11.44
N GLY A 405 -32.56 -14.05 -11.55
CA GLY A 405 -33.38 -13.11 -10.79
C GLY A 405 -32.88 -12.83 -9.37
N GLU A 406 -31.68 -13.33 -9.03
CA GLU A 406 -31.03 -13.08 -7.75
C GLU A 406 -29.70 -12.35 -7.94
N SER A 407 -29.39 -11.39 -7.04
CA SER A 407 -28.10 -10.74 -7.00
C SER A 407 -27.05 -11.67 -6.40
N LYS A 408 -25.93 -11.84 -7.09
CA LYS A 408 -24.79 -12.67 -6.64
C LYS A 408 -23.50 -11.87 -6.62
N PHE A 409 -22.70 -12.07 -5.57
CA PHE A 409 -21.38 -11.47 -5.46
C PHE A 409 -20.34 -12.33 -6.16
N GLN A 410 -19.74 -11.80 -7.22
CA GLN A 410 -18.73 -12.49 -8.02
C GLN A 410 -17.34 -11.97 -7.69
N ILE A 411 -16.38 -12.89 -7.54
CA ILE A 411 -14.97 -12.57 -7.27
C ILE A 411 -14.11 -13.05 -8.43
N ASN A 412 -13.61 -12.12 -9.24
CA ASN A 412 -12.71 -12.37 -10.36
C ASN A 412 -11.27 -12.31 -9.86
N ALA A 413 -10.83 -13.34 -9.12
CA ALA A 413 -9.55 -13.34 -8.40
C ALA A 413 -8.32 -13.20 -9.32
N GLN A 414 -8.41 -13.65 -10.58
CA GLN A 414 -7.37 -13.51 -11.58
C GLN A 414 -6.97 -12.06 -11.86
N ASN A 415 -7.90 -11.12 -11.71
CA ASN A 415 -7.65 -9.69 -11.92
C ASN A 415 -6.91 -9.03 -10.76
N CYS A 416 -6.73 -9.73 -9.64
CA CYS A 416 -6.19 -9.13 -8.42
C CYS A 416 -4.74 -8.66 -8.61
N VAL A 417 -4.49 -7.38 -8.32
CA VAL A 417 -3.16 -6.75 -8.34
C VAL A 417 -2.53 -6.66 -6.94
N HIS A 418 -3.02 -7.42 -5.99
CA HIS A 418 -2.52 -7.51 -4.61
C HIS A 418 -2.47 -6.16 -3.88
N CYS A 419 -3.34 -5.22 -4.21
CA CYS A 419 -3.33 -3.87 -3.60
C CYS A 419 -3.78 -3.86 -2.14
N LYS A 420 -4.53 -4.86 -1.70
CA LYS A 420 -5.06 -5.06 -0.33
C LYS A 420 -6.10 -4.01 0.11
N THR A 421 -6.64 -3.23 -0.80
CA THR A 421 -7.67 -2.22 -0.48
C THR A 421 -8.93 -2.86 0.10
N CYS A 422 -9.32 -4.03 -0.37
CA CYS A 422 -10.50 -4.76 0.12
C CYS A 422 -10.35 -5.20 1.59
N ASP A 423 -9.20 -5.73 1.97
CA ASP A 423 -8.86 -6.11 3.36
C ASP A 423 -8.82 -4.89 4.33
N ILE A 424 -8.73 -3.68 3.78
CA ILE A 424 -8.68 -2.42 4.54
C ILE A 424 -10.03 -1.72 4.57
N LYS A 425 -10.69 -1.57 3.41
CA LYS A 425 -11.81 -0.64 3.22
C LYS A 425 -13.19 -1.29 3.31
N ASP A 426 -13.30 -2.61 3.26
CA ASP A 426 -14.59 -3.29 3.38
C ASP A 426 -15.30 -2.86 4.68
N PRO A 427 -16.49 -2.22 4.61
CA PRO A 427 -17.16 -1.66 5.78
C PRO A 427 -17.55 -2.73 6.82
N SER A 428 -17.83 -3.94 6.39
CA SER A 428 -18.11 -5.09 7.26
C SER A 428 -16.87 -5.86 7.70
N GLN A 429 -15.68 -5.51 7.19
CA GLN A 429 -14.42 -6.24 7.41
C GLN A 429 -14.56 -7.74 7.12
N ASN A 430 -15.38 -8.08 6.13
CA ASN A 430 -15.70 -9.44 5.74
C ASN A 430 -14.68 -10.03 4.75
N ILE A 431 -14.13 -9.18 3.86
CA ILE A 431 -13.14 -9.62 2.87
C ILE A 431 -11.77 -9.72 3.54
N VAL A 432 -11.13 -10.88 3.45
CA VAL A 432 -9.78 -11.13 3.96
C VAL A 432 -8.86 -11.53 2.81
N TRP A 433 -7.82 -10.75 2.60
CA TRP A 433 -6.76 -11.09 1.66
C TRP A 433 -5.81 -12.10 2.33
N VAL A 434 -5.61 -13.24 1.70
CA VAL A 434 -4.58 -14.22 2.05
C VAL A 434 -3.60 -14.39 0.89
N THR A 435 -2.46 -15.01 1.12
CA THR A 435 -1.49 -15.24 0.04
C THR A 435 -2.05 -16.23 -0.99
N PRO A 436 -2.04 -15.91 -2.29
CA PRO A 436 -2.29 -16.92 -3.33
C PRO A 436 -1.13 -17.89 -3.43
N GLU A 437 -1.28 -18.88 -4.29
CA GLU A 437 -0.17 -19.73 -4.73
C GLU A 437 1.01 -18.87 -5.21
N GLY A 438 2.21 -19.35 -4.97
CA GLY A 438 3.44 -18.65 -5.36
C GLY A 438 3.53 -18.38 -6.86
N MET A 439 4.38 -17.44 -7.25
CA MET A 439 4.61 -16.98 -8.63
C MET A 439 3.44 -16.23 -9.30
N GLY A 440 2.26 -16.14 -8.64
CA GLY A 440 1.10 -15.38 -9.13
C GLY A 440 1.11 -13.92 -8.73
N GLY A 441 0.29 -13.11 -9.42
CA GLY A 441 0.09 -11.69 -9.15
C GLY A 441 0.63 -10.75 -10.21
N PRO A 442 0.67 -9.42 -9.93
CA PRO A 442 1.14 -8.44 -10.88
C PRO A 442 2.64 -8.56 -11.13
N ASN A 443 3.04 -8.32 -12.39
CA ASN A 443 4.44 -8.33 -12.81
C ASN A 443 4.79 -7.00 -13.50
N TYR A 444 5.26 -6.05 -12.72
CA TYR A 444 5.53 -4.69 -13.18
C TYR A 444 6.91 -4.58 -13.83
N PRO A 445 7.01 -4.20 -15.11
CA PRO A 445 8.30 -4.16 -15.81
C PRO A 445 9.22 -3.05 -15.28
N ASN A 446 8.69 -1.90 -14.92
CA ASN A 446 9.49 -0.72 -14.55
C ASN A 446 8.78 0.22 -13.55
N MET A 447 8.07 -0.33 -12.57
CA MET A 447 7.33 0.46 -11.59
C MET A 447 8.02 0.54 -10.25
#